data_0df05b4defa418a21155a9d1da292e4b
#
_entry.id   0df05b4defa418a21155a9d1da292e4b
#
_cell.length_a   1.000
_cell.length_b   1.000
_cell.length_c   1.000
_cell.angle_alpha   90.00
_cell.angle_beta   90.00
_cell.angle_gamma   90.00
#
_symmetry.space_group_name_H-M   'P 1'
#
loop_
_entity.id
_entity.type
_entity.pdbx_description
1 polymer ?
#
loop_
_entity_poly.entity_id
_entity_poly.type
_entity_poly.pdbx_seq_one_letter_code
_entity_poly.pdbx_strand_id
1 'polypeptide(L)'
;MTLSKFSRLCEVLEKQKPTKKRQTISENLSSFSDGELLVRILCEEYESNNIGEKTARKWIATSFGIFDDEVADVERTWSDIGEGMNQFIGLDKEDSDISLKTLMNLLTMDCARSDGQSYHLFKEYVNKMSGRELKWFLRYWLRTPRNGVSVSTVEKALADYFAGKDVLLYGKFHKASIVYRYLINDQTPPCTVLHGGFIPCVLAKPFNGKIPEHYHVDVKYDGNRYQIHRMDDSVIIFNRKGNVVTEQYPDVVDMVKEFNAHQFIIDTEIYPIDSRGRPAEHKMLAKRVHSKDKAMAVRECPVNLAIFDVLYYMEEPMIDKPYKTRLGYVEDFPSEYRAISWDNNHSIEAAYNIAISLGYEGVMIKDKTTSYDVGKRSSTILKHKPAKIELDVVITSAKYGQGKRSDVFGSFGISVNNGHGQFTEIGSVGSGFSDTDLMLLTTELKRIVDVYDNNTFHFLPRVVIEIT
;
A
#
# COMPACT_ATOMS: atom_id res chain seq x y z
N MET A 1 -17.25 6.03 -23.21
CA MET A 1 -15.90 6.63 -23.33
C MET A 1 -14.94 5.60 -23.88
N THR A 2 -13.92 6.01 -24.66
CA THR A 2 -12.90 5.13 -25.24
C THR A 2 -11.59 5.20 -24.47
N LEU A 3 -10.80 4.14 -24.59
CA LEU A 3 -9.41 4.07 -24.07
C LEU A 3 -8.55 5.19 -24.63
N SER A 4 -8.72 5.55 -25.91
CA SER A 4 -8.04 6.67 -26.55
C SER A 4 -8.24 7.99 -25.78
N LYS A 5 -9.48 8.34 -25.46
CA LYS A 5 -9.80 9.57 -24.70
C LYS A 5 -9.21 9.53 -23.30
N PHE A 6 -9.27 8.37 -22.62
CA PHE A 6 -8.66 8.16 -21.31
C PHE A 6 -7.13 8.30 -21.37
N SER A 7 -6.47 7.70 -22.36
CA SER A 7 -5.03 7.77 -22.52
C SER A 7 -4.53 9.19 -22.75
N ARG A 8 -5.25 9.99 -23.56
CA ARG A 8 -4.95 11.43 -23.74
C ARG A 8 -5.09 12.22 -22.44
N LEU A 9 -6.15 11.93 -21.66
CA LEU A 9 -6.30 12.54 -20.34
C LEU A 9 -5.12 12.21 -19.43
N CYS A 10 -4.69 10.95 -19.38
CA CYS A 10 -3.56 10.52 -18.55
C CYS A 10 -2.23 11.19 -18.96
N GLU A 11 -1.98 11.41 -20.25
CA GLU A 11 -0.80 12.17 -20.73
C GLU A 11 -0.81 13.64 -20.28
N VAL A 12 -1.98 14.26 -20.30
CA VAL A 12 -2.13 15.63 -19.79
C VAL A 12 -1.87 15.66 -18.28
N LEU A 13 -2.46 14.71 -17.53
CA LEU A 13 -2.27 14.60 -16.08
C LEU A 13 -0.81 14.33 -15.71
N GLU A 14 -0.10 13.46 -16.43
CA GLU A 14 1.30 13.13 -16.16
C GLU A 14 2.20 14.38 -16.11
N LYS A 15 1.96 15.34 -17.00
CA LYS A 15 2.75 16.57 -17.16
C LYS A 15 2.35 17.72 -16.22
N GLN A 16 1.24 17.60 -15.51
CA GLN A 16 0.68 18.69 -14.70
C GLN A 16 1.13 18.66 -13.23
N LYS A 17 1.09 19.83 -12.58
CA LYS A 17 1.20 19.97 -11.12
C LYS A 17 -0.11 19.54 -10.43
N PRO A 18 -0.10 19.13 -9.14
CA PRO A 18 -1.28 18.60 -8.44
C PRO A 18 -2.54 19.49 -8.53
N THR A 19 -2.41 20.79 -8.38
CA THR A 19 -3.55 21.73 -8.45
C THR A 19 -4.19 21.72 -9.84
N LYS A 20 -3.38 21.70 -10.90
CA LYS A 20 -3.90 21.67 -12.28
C LYS A 20 -4.52 20.32 -12.61
N LYS A 21 -3.97 19.19 -12.09
CA LYS A 21 -4.57 17.87 -12.22
C LYS A 21 -5.99 17.83 -11.65
N ARG A 22 -6.19 18.39 -10.45
CA ARG A 22 -7.50 18.53 -9.81
C ARG A 22 -8.50 19.21 -10.74
N GLN A 23 -8.15 20.37 -11.27
CA GLN A 23 -9.00 21.11 -12.21
C GLN A 23 -9.30 20.30 -13.46
N THR A 24 -8.28 19.72 -14.09
CA THR A 24 -8.43 18.90 -15.31
C THR A 24 -9.33 17.71 -15.10
N ILE A 25 -9.24 16.99 -13.96
CA ILE A 25 -10.13 15.88 -13.64
C ILE A 25 -11.57 16.40 -13.49
N SER A 26 -11.79 17.47 -12.71
CA SER A 26 -13.12 18.05 -12.50
C SER A 26 -13.80 18.48 -13.82
N GLU A 27 -13.08 19.17 -14.68
CA GLU A 27 -13.57 19.61 -16.00
C GLU A 27 -13.91 18.44 -16.93
N ASN A 28 -13.20 17.32 -16.81
CA ASN A 28 -13.42 16.16 -17.64
C ASN A 28 -14.58 15.27 -17.15
N LEU A 29 -14.95 15.30 -15.87
CA LEU A 29 -16.04 14.46 -15.34
C LEU A 29 -17.37 14.70 -16.07
N SER A 30 -17.70 15.93 -16.43
CA SER A 30 -18.90 16.26 -17.21
C SER A 30 -18.86 15.77 -18.65
N SER A 31 -17.68 15.54 -19.19
CA SER A 31 -17.46 15.11 -20.58
C SER A 31 -17.58 13.59 -20.77
N PHE A 32 -17.79 12.84 -19.69
CA PHE A 32 -17.77 11.39 -19.71
C PHE A 32 -19.11 10.80 -19.27
N SER A 33 -19.74 10.03 -20.15
CA SER A 33 -20.93 9.25 -19.83
C SER A 33 -20.68 8.19 -18.73
N ASP A 34 -19.43 7.80 -18.55
CA ASP A 34 -18.97 6.77 -17.60
C ASP A 34 -18.05 7.37 -16.52
N GLY A 35 -18.47 8.47 -15.90
CA GLY A 35 -17.66 9.18 -14.87
C GLY A 35 -17.29 8.29 -13.69
N GLU A 36 -18.14 7.36 -13.28
CA GLU A 36 -17.83 6.38 -12.24
C GLU A 36 -16.66 5.48 -12.62
N LEU A 37 -16.64 4.95 -13.84
CA LEU A 37 -15.52 4.12 -14.32
C LEU A 37 -14.23 4.93 -14.38
N LEU A 38 -14.30 6.19 -14.83
CA LEU A 38 -13.14 7.08 -14.81
C LEU A 38 -12.57 7.23 -13.38
N VAL A 39 -13.42 7.53 -12.40
CA VAL A 39 -13.03 7.66 -11.00
C VAL A 39 -12.43 6.35 -10.48
N ARG A 40 -13.08 5.21 -10.75
CA ARG A 40 -12.58 3.88 -10.34
C ARG A 40 -11.19 3.58 -10.89
N ILE A 41 -10.95 3.88 -12.16
CA ILE A 41 -9.65 3.63 -12.79
C ILE A 41 -8.59 4.58 -12.21
N LEU A 42 -8.86 5.88 -12.13
CA LEU A 42 -7.92 6.88 -11.59
C LEU A 42 -7.54 6.62 -10.13
N CYS A 43 -8.44 6.08 -9.34
CA CYS A 43 -8.22 5.71 -7.93
C CYS A 43 -7.74 4.26 -7.75
N GLU A 44 -7.59 3.49 -8.83
CA GLU A 44 -7.26 2.06 -8.78
C GLU A 44 -8.26 1.24 -7.91
N GLU A 45 -9.54 1.64 -7.91
CA GLU A 45 -10.63 0.99 -7.16
C GLU A 45 -11.20 -0.21 -7.92
N TYR A 46 -10.36 -1.20 -8.22
CA TYR A 46 -10.72 -2.47 -8.86
C TYR A 46 -9.89 -3.62 -8.30
N GLU A 47 -10.34 -4.85 -8.49
CA GLU A 47 -9.66 -6.05 -8.00
C GLU A 47 -8.32 -6.27 -8.71
N SER A 48 -7.39 -6.98 -8.06
CA SER A 48 -6.13 -7.33 -8.67
C SER A 48 -6.34 -8.41 -9.74
N ASN A 49 -5.63 -8.28 -10.86
CA ASN A 49 -5.58 -9.30 -11.91
C ASN A 49 -4.63 -10.48 -11.59
N ASN A 50 -3.97 -10.46 -10.43
CA ASN A 50 -3.07 -11.50 -9.94
C ASN A 50 -1.94 -11.90 -10.89
N ILE A 51 -1.55 -11.01 -11.82
CA ILE A 51 -0.46 -11.28 -12.74
C ILE A 51 0.90 -11.04 -12.07
N GLY A 52 1.80 -12.04 -12.16
CA GLY A 52 3.19 -11.88 -11.76
C GLY A 52 4.03 -11.24 -12.87
N GLU A 53 5.08 -10.51 -12.50
CA GLU A 53 5.95 -9.75 -13.41
C GLU A 53 6.50 -10.61 -14.57
N LYS A 54 7.02 -11.83 -14.28
CA LYS A 54 7.50 -12.76 -15.32
C LYS A 54 6.41 -13.17 -16.31
N THR A 55 5.20 -13.43 -15.81
CA THR A 55 4.06 -13.80 -16.66
C THR A 55 3.64 -12.61 -17.52
N ALA A 56 3.63 -11.41 -16.98
CA ALA A 56 3.30 -10.19 -17.71
C ALA A 56 4.29 -9.97 -18.87
N ARG A 57 5.60 -10.06 -18.62
CA ARG A 57 6.63 -9.96 -19.67
C ARG A 57 6.43 -11.00 -20.77
N LYS A 58 6.21 -12.26 -20.39
CA LYS A 58 5.95 -13.34 -21.35
C LYS A 58 4.71 -13.08 -22.21
N TRP A 59 3.62 -12.57 -21.62
CA TRP A 59 2.41 -12.26 -22.37
C TRP A 59 2.63 -11.13 -23.37
N ILE A 60 3.36 -10.09 -22.96
CA ILE A 60 3.75 -8.97 -23.84
C ILE A 60 4.63 -9.49 -24.97
N ALA A 61 5.71 -10.18 -24.66
CA ALA A 61 6.66 -10.73 -25.64
C ALA A 61 5.93 -11.59 -26.69
N THR A 62 5.16 -12.57 -26.22
CA THR A 62 4.43 -13.49 -27.12
C THR A 62 3.35 -12.75 -27.95
N SER A 63 2.74 -11.68 -27.42
CA SER A 63 1.71 -10.92 -28.16
C SER A 63 2.30 -10.10 -29.31
N PHE A 64 3.52 -9.61 -29.16
CA PHE A 64 4.20 -8.79 -30.16
C PHE A 64 5.26 -9.55 -30.98
N GLY A 65 5.45 -10.86 -30.72
CA GLY A 65 6.40 -11.70 -31.46
C GLY A 65 7.86 -11.36 -31.16
N ILE A 66 8.17 -10.89 -29.96
CA ILE A 66 9.52 -10.55 -29.48
C ILE A 66 9.93 -11.51 -28.36
N PHE A 67 11.20 -11.52 -28.00
CA PHE A 67 11.70 -12.35 -26.90
C PHE A 67 11.48 -11.69 -25.53
N ASP A 68 11.39 -12.51 -24.48
CA ASP A 68 11.22 -12.02 -23.10
C ASP A 68 12.36 -11.08 -22.67
N ASP A 69 13.59 -11.35 -23.16
CA ASP A 69 14.77 -10.53 -22.87
C ASP A 69 14.68 -9.15 -23.55
N GLU A 70 14.07 -9.06 -24.74
CA GLU A 70 13.85 -7.77 -25.42
C GLU A 70 12.85 -6.92 -24.65
N VAL A 71 11.79 -7.52 -24.06
CA VAL A 71 10.86 -6.80 -23.16
C VAL A 71 11.59 -6.31 -21.90
N ALA A 72 12.49 -7.14 -21.36
CA ALA A 72 13.29 -6.75 -20.20
C ALA A 72 14.28 -5.62 -20.56
N ASP A 73 14.83 -5.59 -21.75
CA ASP A 73 15.71 -4.52 -22.24
C ASP A 73 14.94 -3.21 -22.47
N VAL A 74 13.75 -3.31 -23.06
CA VAL A 74 12.83 -2.18 -23.21
C VAL A 74 12.48 -1.60 -21.83
N GLU A 75 12.15 -2.44 -20.86
CA GLU A 75 11.86 -2.01 -19.51
C GLU A 75 13.09 -1.38 -18.83
N ARG A 76 14.29 -1.93 -18.99
CA ARG A 76 15.55 -1.36 -18.47
C ARG A 76 15.85 0.00 -19.08
N THR A 77 15.74 0.10 -20.40
CA THR A 77 16.05 1.34 -21.14
C THR A 77 15.12 2.48 -20.77
N TRP A 78 13.83 2.21 -20.67
CA TRP A 78 12.80 3.22 -20.39
C TRP A 78 12.36 3.24 -18.93
N SER A 79 12.83 2.26 -18.13
CA SER A 79 12.45 2.06 -16.73
C SER A 79 10.94 2.01 -16.47
N ASP A 80 10.18 1.77 -17.51
CA ASP A 80 8.73 1.74 -17.57
C ASP A 80 8.30 0.94 -18.80
N ILE A 81 7.77 -0.24 -18.58
CA ILE A 81 7.35 -1.14 -19.65
C ILE A 81 6.27 -0.50 -20.55
N GLY A 82 5.39 0.33 -19.96
CA GLY A 82 4.38 1.04 -20.74
C GLY A 82 4.98 2.06 -21.69
N GLU A 83 5.91 2.89 -21.21
CA GLU A 83 6.61 3.86 -22.05
C GLU A 83 7.46 3.16 -23.11
N GLY A 84 8.20 2.14 -22.71
CA GLY A 84 9.03 1.38 -23.65
C GLY A 84 8.23 0.73 -24.78
N MET A 85 7.09 0.12 -24.46
CA MET A 85 6.20 -0.46 -25.48
C MET A 85 5.52 0.59 -26.36
N ASN A 86 5.26 1.78 -25.85
CA ASN A 86 4.79 2.91 -26.65
C ASN A 86 5.82 3.30 -27.73
N GLN A 87 7.09 3.37 -27.35
CA GLN A 87 8.17 3.67 -28.31
C GLN A 87 8.42 2.50 -29.29
N PHE A 88 8.28 1.26 -28.82
CA PHE A 88 8.47 0.07 -29.63
C PHE A 88 7.42 -0.03 -30.77
N ILE A 89 6.13 0.24 -30.47
CA ILE A 89 5.05 0.18 -31.47
C ILE A 89 5.11 1.38 -32.43
N GLY A 90 5.66 2.51 -31.99
CA GLY A 90 5.72 3.74 -32.76
C GLY A 90 4.39 4.51 -32.82
N LEU A 91 4.42 5.63 -33.56
CA LEU A 91 3.31 6.59 -33.64
C LEU A 91 2.31 6.29 -34.76
N ASP A 92 2.59 5.31 -35.61
CA ASP A 92 1.86 5.10 -36.89
C ASP A 92 0.53 4.35 -36.72
N LYS A 93 0.25 3.82 -35.53
CA LYS A 93 -0.99 3.08 -35.29
C LYS A 93 -2.09 3.99 -34.76
N GLU A 94 -3.24 3.97 -35.43
CA GLU A 94 -4.44 4.72 -35.01
C GLU A 94 -4.96 4.27 -33.64
N ASP A 95 -5.59 5.18 -32.94
CA ASP A 95 -6.25 4.90 -31.67
C ASP A 95 -7.44 3.93 -31.87
N SER A 96 -7.62 3.04 -30.90
CA SER A 96 -8.70 2.05 -30.92
C SER A 96 -10.06 2.63 -30.47
N ASP A 97 -11.11 1.88 -30.72
CA ASP A 97 -12.48 2.14 -30.25
C ASP A 97 -12.79 1.43 -28.90
N ILE A 98 -11.79 0.88 -28.25
CA ILE A 98 -11.93 0.13 -27.00
C ILE A 98 -12.64 1.01 -25.93
N SER A 99 -13.75 0.49 -25.40
CA SER A 99 -14.53 1.20 -24.37
C SER A 99 -13.83 1.15 -22.99
N LEU A 100 -14.13 2.14 -22.11
CA LEU A 100 -13.68 2.07 -20.71
C LEU A 100 -14.21 0.84 -19.96
N LYS A 101 -15.40 0.36 -20.31
CA LYS A 101 -15.95 -0.88 -19.75
C LYS A 101 -15.08 -2.08 -20.11
N THR A 102 -14.68 -2.16 -21.38
CA THR A 102 -13.75 -3.19 -21.86
C THR A 102 -12.39 -3.05 -21.17
N LEU A 103 -11.88 -1.82 -21.05
CA LEU A 103 -10.65 -1.55 -20.30
C LEU A 103 -10.77 -2.08 -18.85
N MET A 104 -11.85 -1.79 -18.15
CA MET A 104 -12.06 -2.26 -16.78
C MET A 104 -12.06 -3.80 -16.73
N ASN A 105 -12.72 -4.47 -17.66
CA ASN A 105 -12.72 -5.94 -17.73
C ASN A 105 -11.29 -6.50 -17.92
N LEU A 106 -10.48 -5.86 -18.76
CA LEU A 106 -9.08 -6.25 -18.96
C LEU A 106 -8.21 -6.02 -17.72
N LEU A 107 -8.47 -4.94 -16.98
CA LEU A 107 -7.74 -4.63 -15.74
C LEU A 107 -8.07 -5.59 -14.59
N THR A 108 -9.28 -6.16 -14.59
CA THR A 108 -9.78 -7.05 -13.52
C THR A 108 -9.78 -8.53 -13.87
N MET A 109 -9.41 -8.91 -15.11
CA MET A 109 -9.37 -10.32 -15.50
C MET A 109 -8.36 -11.09 -14.67
N ASP A 110 -8.76 -12.26 -14.16
CA ASP A 110 -7.86 -13.12 -13.38
C ASP A 110 -6.83 -13.78 -14.29
N CYS A 111 -5.59 -13.29 -14.21
CA CYS A 111 -4.46 -13.78 -15.01
C CYS A 111 -3.79 -15.03 -14.43
N ALA A 112 -4.17 -15.44 -13.22
CA ALA A 112 -3.64 -16.66 -12.59
C ALA A 112 -4.32 -17.95 -13.10
N ARG A 113 -5.44 -17.84 -13.81
CA ARG A 113 -6.16 -19.00 -14.37
C ARG A 113 -5.34 -19.69 -15.46
N SER A 114 -5.30 -21.01 -15.39
CA SER A 114 -4.52 -21.86 -16.29
C SER A 114 -5.21 -22.17 -17.62
N ASP A 115 -6.43 -21.68 -17.85
CA ASP A 115 -7.25 -22.01 -19.04
C ASP A 115 -6.82 -21.27 -20.32
N GLY A 116 -5.89 -20.34 -20.23
CA GLY A 116 -5.38 -19.55 -21.35
C GLY A 116 -6.35 -18.49 -21.89
N GLN A 117 -7.60 -18.44 -21.43
CA GLN A 117 -8.62 -17.49 -21.93
C GLN A 117 -8.21 -16.04 -21.66
N SER A 118 -7.68 -15.77 -20.48
CA SER A 118 -7.20 -14.43 -20.10
C SER A 118 -6.07 -13.96 -21.01
N TYR A 119 -5.13 -14.84 -21.39
CA TYR A 119 -4.07 -14.51 -22.33
C TYR A 119 -4.61 -14.23 -23.74
N HIS A 120 -5.55 -15.03 -24.23
CA HIS A 120 -6.14 -14.79 -25.56
C HIS A 120 -6.86 -13.44 -25.61
N LEU A 121 -7.60 -13.10 -24.58
CA LEU A 121 -8.28 -11.82 -24.46
C LEU A 121 -7.26 -10.66 -24.39
N PHE A 122 -6.22 -10.80 -23.58
CA PHE A 122 -5.10 -9.84 -23.50
C PHE A 122 -4.52 -9.60 -24.90
N LYS A 123 -4.07 -10.67 -25.58
CA LYS A 123 -3.46 -10.60 -26.90
C LYS A 123 -4.36 -9.95 -27.94
N GLU A 124 -5.65 -10.29 -27.95
CA GLU A 124 -6.63 -9.71 -28.87
C GLU A 124 -6.68 -8.19 -28.75
N TYR A 125 -6.76 -7.67 -27.51
CA TYR A 125 -6.93 -6.24 -27.29
C TYR A 125 -5.64 -5.43 -27.37
N VAL A 126 -4.52 -5.93 -26.88
CA VAL A 126 -3.24 -5.19 -26.98
C VAL A 126 -2.81 -5.00 -28.43
N ASN A 127 -3.15 -5.94 -29.30
CA ASN A 127 -2.89 -5.82 -30.73
C ASN A 127 -3.77 -4.80 -31.46
N LYS A 128 -4.86 -4.32 -30.83
CA LYS A 128 -5.71 -3.25 -31.36
C LYS A 128 -5.30 -1.86 -30.86
N MET A 129 -4.53 -1.78 -29.78
CA MET A 129 -4.15 -0.54 -29.13
C MET A 129 -3.08 0.23 -29.91
N SER A 130 -3.18 1.55 -29.95
CA SER A 130 -2.05 2.42 -30.32
C SER A 130 -0.97 2.37 -29.25
N GLY A 131 0.26 2.82 -29.57
CA GLY A 131 1.36 2.86 -28.59
C GLY A 131 0.99 3.62 -27.32
N ARG A 132 0.33 4.78 -27.47
CA ARG A 132 -0.19 5.58 -26.34
C ARG A 132 -1.22 4.82 -25.51
N GLU A 133 -2.18 4.14 -26.12
CA GLU A 133 -3.20 3.36 -25.41
C GLU A 133 -2.56 2.18 -24.68
N LEU A 134 -1.63 1.49 -25.30
CA LEU A 134 -0.89 0.38 -24.70
C LEU A 134 -0.07 0.84 -23.49
N LYS A 135 0.63 1.99 -23.59
CA LYS A 135 1.34 2.61 -22.45
C LYS A 135 0.44 2.71 -21.22
N TRP A 136 -0.70 3.34 -21.38
CA TRP A 136 -1.59 3.60 -20.25
C TRP A 136 -2.31 2.34 -19.78
N PHE A 137 -2.68 1.44 -20.69
CA PHE A 137 -3.20 0.13 -20.34
C PHE A 137 -2.20 -0.66 -19.48
N LEU A 138 -0.96 -0.83 -19.93
CA LEU A 138 0.06 -1.60 -19.20
C LEU A 138 0.37 -0.98 -17.82
N ARG A 139 0.45 0.34 -17.72
CA ARG A 139 0.68 1.02 -16.44
C ARG A 139 -0.43 0.76 -15.43
N TYR A 140 -1.69 0.79 -15.82
CA TYR A 140 -2.83 0.48 -14.94
C TYR A 140 -2.98 -1.02 -14.69
N TRP A 141 -2.70 -1.84 -15.67
CA TRP A 141 -2.74 -3.29 -15.57
C TRP A 141 -1.67 -3.84 -14.62
N LEU A 142 -0.49 -3.22 -14.60
CA LEU A 142 0.61 -3.54 -13.67
C LEU A 142 0.58 -2.72 -12.37
N ARG A 143 -0.46 -1.95 -12.12
CA ARG A 143 -0.61 -1.11 -10.91
C ARG A 143 0.51 -0.08 -10.73
N THR A 144 1.03 0.47 -11.81
CA THR A 144 2.07 1.50 -11.83
C THR A 144 1.65 2.69 -12.70
N PRO A 145 0.53 3.39 -12.41
CA PRO A 145 -0.04 4.38 -13.33
C PRO A 145 0.86 5.58 -13.62
N ARG A 146 1.74 5.97 -12.72
CA ARG A 146 2.77 7.04 -12.88
C ARG A 146 2.27 8.39 -13.42
N ASN A 147 0.96 8.62 -13.46
CA ASN A 147 0.38 9.91 -13.84
C ASN A 147 0.39 10.92 -12.69
N GLY A 148 0.84 10.51 -11.50
CA GLY A 148 0.91 11.34 -10.29
C GLY A 148 -0.47 11.81 -9.79
N VAL A 149 -1.52 11.05 -10.07
CA VAL A 149 -2.86 11.23 -9.50
C VAL A 149 -2.97 10.38 -8.24
N SER A 150 -3.39 10.98 -7.14
CA SER A 150 -3.71 10.27 -5.90
C SER A 150 -5.22 10.27 -5.68
N VAL A 151 -5.71 9.35 -4.84
CA VAL A 151 -7.13 9.33 -4.41
C VAL A 151 -7.55 10.70 -3.88
N SER A 152 -6.71 11.34 -3.03
CA SER A 152 -6.99 12.69 -2.52
C SER A 152 -7.08 13.77 -3.62
N THR A 153 -6.37 13.60 -4.75
CA THR A 153 -6.50 14.53 -5.88
C THR A 153 -7.86 14.36 -6.57
N VAL A 154 -8.32 13.11 -6.71
CA VAL A 154 -9.63 12.79 -7.30
C VAL A 154 -10.76 13.26 -6.37
N GLU A 155 -10.70 12.99 -5.07
CA GLU A 155 -11.69 13.47 -4.09
C GLU A 155 -11.84 14.99 -4.11
N LYS A 156 -10.74 15.72 -4.19
CA LYS A 156 -10.78 17.18 -4.33
C LYS A 156 -11.37 17.63 -5.67
N ALA A 157 -11.10 16.90 -6.75
CA ALA A 157 -11.72 17.17 -8.05
C ALA A 157 -13.24 16.90 -8.03
N LEU A 158 -13.67 15.85 -7.33
CA LEU A 158 -15.10 15.60 -7.10
C LEU A 158 -15.74 16.71 -6.25
N ALA A 159 -15.03 17.23 -5.24
CA ALA A 159 -15.52 18.34 -4.44
C ALA A 159 -15.69 19.61 -5.27
N ASP A 160 -14.84 19.85 -6.28
CA ASP A 160 -15.03 20.95 -7.24
C ASP A 160 -16.22 20.69 -8.19
N TYR A 161 -16.34 19.44 -8.67
CA TYR A 161 -17.39 19.03 -9.59
C TYR A 161 -18.78 19.10 -8.95
N PHE A 162 -18.91 18.59 -7.73
CA PHE A 162 -20.14 18.62 -6.94
C PHE A 162 -20.14 19.77 -5.95
N ALA A 163 -19.89 20.99 -6.42
CA ALA A 163 -19.84 22.19 -5.58
C ALA A 163 -21.08 22.30 -4.65
N GLY A 164 -20.84 22.53 -3.36
CA GLY A 164 -21.90 22.59 -2.34
C GLY A 164 -22.30 21.25 -1.71
N LYS A 165 -21.69 20.13 -2.11
CA LYS A 165 -21.85 18.82 -1.45
C LYS A 165 -20.60 18.50 -0.61
N ASP A 166 -20.77 17.81 0.52
CA ASP A 166 -19.69 17.48 1.46
C ASP A 166 -18.86 16.26 1.00
N VAL A 167 -18.36 16.28 -0.24
CA VAL A 167 -17.61 15.17 -0.85
C VAL A 167 -16.48 14.64 0.04
N LEU A 168 -15.72 15.54 0.65
CA LEU A 168 -14.60 15.16 1.52
C LEU A 168 -15.06 14.53 2.85
N LEU A 169 -16.26 14.82 3.31
CA LEU A 169 -16.87 14.12 4.43
C LEU A 169 -17.27 12.70 4.01
N TYR A 170 -17.95 12.57 2.89
CA TYR A 170 -18.37 11.26 2.37
C TYR A 170 -17.18 10.35 2.03
N GLY A 171 -16.07 10.92 1.54
CA GLY A 171 -14.81 10.20 1.27
C GLY A 171 -14.16 9.56 2.51
N LYS A 172 -14.57 9.97 3.73
CA LYS A 172 -14.13 9.29 4.95
C LYS A 172 -14.79 7.90 5.13
N PHE A 173 -15.95 7.68 4.53
CA PHE A 173 -16.76 6.47 4.71
C PHE A 173 -16.82 5.60 3.46
N HIS A 174 -16.55 6.17 2.28
CA HIS A 174 -16.74 5.51 1.00
C HIS A 174 -15.57 5.73 0.06
N LYS A 175 -15.37 4.79 -0.86
CA LYS A 175 -14.47 4.96 -2.01
C LYS A 175 -14.96 6.13 -2.89
N ALA A 176 -14.05 6.81 -3.55
CA ALA A 176 -14.37 7.97 -4.38
C ALA A 176 -15.40 7.67 -5.48
N SER A 177 -15.35 6.46 -6.07
CA SER A 177 -16.35 6.03 -7.07
C SER A 177 -17.75 5.86 -6.49
N ILE A 178 -17.85 5.38 -5.25
CA ILE A 178 -19.13 5.23 -4.55
C ILE A 178 -19.72 6.61 -4.26
N VAL A 179 -18.88 7.55 -3.75
CA VAL A 179 -19.30 8.94 -3.54
C VAL A 179 -19.79 9.55 -4.84
N TYR A 180 -19.07 9.38 -5.95
CA TYR A 180 -19.48 9.85 -7.26
C TYR A 180 -20.85 9.29 -7.66
N ARG A 181 -21.07 7.96 -7.53
CA ARG A 181 -22.32 7.28 -7.87
C ARG A 181 -23.53 7.83 -7.12
N TYR A 182 -23.39 8.08 -5.82
CA TYR A 182 -24.47 8.68 -5.04
C TYR A 182 -24.77 10.10 -5.52
N LEU A 183 -23.75 10.94 -5.63
CA LEU A 183 -23.93 12.35 -5.92
C LEU A 183 -24.40 12.63 -7.35
N ILE A 184 -24.00 11.82 -8.34
CA ILE A 184 -24.47 11.98 -9.72
C ILE A 184 -25.95 11.63 -9.88
N ASN A 185 -26.49 10.79 -8.99
CA ASN A 185 -27.90 10.45 -8.92
C ASN A 185 -28.68 11.34 -7.93
N ASP A 186 -28.09 12.48 -7.52
CA ASP A 186 -28.63 13.42 -6.53
C ASP A 186 -28.99 12.76 -5.19
N GLN A 187 -28.27 11.70 -4.82
CA GLN A 187 -28.41 10.98 -3.57
C GLN A 187 -27.29 11.39 -2.61
N THR A 188 -27.58 11.43 -1.30
CA THR A 188 -26.58 11.69 -0.27
C THR A 188 -25.97 10.36 0.19
N PRO A 189 -24.64 10.19 0.08
CA PRO A 189 -23.99 9.01 0.65
C PRO A 189 -24.22 8.94 2.16
N PRO A 190 -24.53 7.79 2.73
CA PRO A 190 -24.67 7.66 4.17
C PRO A 190 -23.35 7.96 4.88
N CYS A 191 -23.37 8.87 5.87
CA CYS A 191 -22.23 9.16 6.71
C CYS A 191 -22.13 8.13 7.86
N THR A 192 -22.18 6.86 7.52
CA THR A 192 -22.09 5.77 8.48
C THR A 192 -21.08 4.74 8.01
N VAL A 193 -20.54 4.03 8.99
CA VAL A 193 -19.65 2.90 8.75
C VAL A 193 -20.47 1.73 8.24
N LEU A 194 -20.10 1.18 7.08
CA LEU A 194 -20.77 0.03 6.48
C LEU A 194 -19.87 -1.19 6.55
N HIS A 195 -20.45 -2.34 6.84
CA HIS A 195 -19.76 -3.63 6.68
C HIS A 195 -19.25 -3.76 5.24
N GLY A 196 -17.97 -4.13 5.08
CA GLY A 196 -17.32 -4.20 3.77
C GLY A 196 -16.83 -2.85 3.22
N GLY A 197 -17.12 -1.73 3.89
CA GLY A 197 -16.56 -0.42 3.60
C GLY A 197 -15.30 -0.13 4.43
N PHE A 198 -14.10 -0.19 3.83
CA PHE A 198 -12.86 0.08 4.55
C PHE A 198 -12.82 1.51 5.09
N ILE A 199 -12.50 1.68 6.36
CA ILE A 199 -12.28 2.97 7.01
C ILE A 199 -10.80 3.29 6.98
N PRO A 200 -10.35 4.36 6.29
CA PRO A 200 -8.94 4.71 6.24
C PRO A 200 -8.34 4.89 7.64
N CYS A 201 -7.24 4.19 7.89
CA CYS A 201 -6.63 4.13 9.22
C CYS A 201 -6.08 5.48 9.68
N VAL A 202 -6.35 5.84 10.94
CA VAL A 202 -5.63 6.92 11.62
C VAL A 202 -4.16 6.53 11.80
N LEU A 203 -3.23 7.46 11.60
CA LEU A 203 -1.79 7.24 11.70
C LEU A 203 -1.20 8.00 12.89
N ALA A 204 -0.29 7.35 13.63
CA ALA A 204 0.42 7.95 14.74
C ALA A 204 1.57 8.87 14.29
N LYS A 205 1.86 9.90 15.10
CA LYS A 205 3.11 10.67 15.04
C LYS A 205 4.16 10.09 15.99
N PRO A 206 5.45 10.35 15.77
CA PRO A 206 6.48 10.07 16.77
C PRO A 206 6.18 10.80 18.09
N PHE A 207 6.45 10.16 19.21
CA PHE A 207 6.38 10.80 20.52
C PHE A 207 7.48 11.87 20.62
N ASN A 208 7.11 13.06 21.04
CA ASN A 208 7.96 14.24 21.13
C ASN A 208 8.05 14.82 22.54
N GLY A 209 7.73 14.01 23.56
CA GLY A 209 7.71 14.43 24.95
C GLY A 209 6.43 15.13 25.42
N LYS A 210 5.53 15.53 24.50
CA LYS A 210 4.23 16.11 24.88
C LYS A 210 3.22 15.01 25.16
N ILE A 211 2.66 15.00 26.35
CA ILE A 211 1.72 13.98 26.83
C ILE A 211 0.32 14.61 26.88
N PRO A 212 -0.71 13.94 26.30
CA PRO A 212 -2.10 14.36 26.49
C PRO A 212 -2.48 14.30 27.98
N GLU A 213 -3.36 15.17 28.43
CA GLU A 213 -3.83 15.20 29.82
C GLU A 213 -4.54 13.90 30.21
N HIS A 214 -5.35 13.36 29.31
CA HIS A 214 -6.08 12.11 29.50
C HIS A 214 -5.62 11.08 28.47
N TYR A 215 -4.65 10.29 28.82
CA TYR A 215 -4.07 9.32 27.89
C TYR A 215 -4.33 7.87 28.29
N HIS A 216 -4.13 7.00 27.32
CA HIS A 216 -4.08 5.55 27.42
C HIS A 216 -2.82 5.06 26.70
N VAL A 217 -2.20 4.01 27.20
CA VAL A 217 -0.97 3.47 26.64
C VAL A 217 -1.20 2.03 26.25
N ASP A 218 -1.03 1.69 24.97
CA ASP A 218 -1.03 0.31 24.49
C ASP A 218 0.40 -0.12 24.16
N VAL A 219 0.65 -1.42 24.22
CA VAL A 219 1.84 -2.02 23.61
C VAL A 219 1.85 -1.73 22.11
N LYS A 220 3.02 -1.39 21.58
CA LYS A 220 3.27 -1.35 20.14
C LYS A 220 3.77 -2.71 19.68
N TYR A 221 2.88 -3.48 19.07
CA TYR A 221 3.20 -4.77 18.49
C TYR A 221 4.02 -4.64 17.22
N ASP A 222 4.90 -5.59 16.95
CA ASP A 222 5.63 -5.72 15.68
C ASP A 222 4.86 -6.69 14.76
N GLY A 223 3.78 -6.20 14.22
CA GLY A 223 2.86 -6.92 13.35
C GLY A 223 2.46 -6.11 12.13
N ASN A 224 1.34 -6.48 11.54
CA ASN A 224 0.67 -5.70 10.51
C ASN A 224 -0.73 -5.30 10.99
N ARG A 225 -1.08 -4.04 10.77
CA ARG A 225 -2.39 -3.51 11.12
C ARG A 225 -3.44 -3.95 10.13
N TYR A 226 -4.55 -4.44 10.67
CA TYR A 226 -5.72 -4.86 9.91
C TYR A 226 -6.99 -4.26 10.50
N GLN A 227 -8.01 -4.17 9.65
CA GLN A 227 -9.36 -3.85 10.04
C GLN A 227 -10.21 -5.07 9.78
N ILE A 228 -10.87 -5.60 10.82
CA ILE A 228 -11.71 -6.79 10.72
C ILE A 228 -13.16 -6.37 10.87
N HIS A 229 -13.95 -6.68 9.86
CA HIS A 229 -15.39 -6.48 9.82
C HIS A 229 -16.08 -7.82 10.02
N ARG A 230 -16.95 -7.92 10.99
CA ARG A 230 -17.87 -9.04 11.15
C ARG A 230 -19.30 -8.54 11.11
N MET A 231 -20.14 -9.20 10.33
CA MET A 231 -21.58 -9.05 10.29
C MET A 231 -22.18 -10.44 10.24
N ASP A 232 -22.68 -10.91 11.37
CA ASP A 232 -23.14 -12.28 11.60
C ASP A 232 -22.08 -13.31 11.19
N ASP A 233 -22.31 -14.11 10.15
CA ASP A 233 -21.37 -15.12 9.65
C ASP A 233 -20.33 -14.56 8.66
N SER A 234 -20.53 -13.36 8.16
CA SER A 234 -19.62 -12.72 7.20
C SER A 234 -18.47 -12.04 7.91
N VAL A 235 -17.25 -12.43 7.54
CA VAL A 235 -16.01 -11.79 8.02
C VAL A 235 -15.21 -11.29 6.84
N ILE A 236 -14.78 -10.02 6.90
CA ILE A 236 -13.89 -9.41 5.91
C ILE A 236 -12.69 -8.81 6.64
N ILE A 237 -11.49 -9.16 6.20
CA ILE A 237 -10.24 -8.63 6.74
C ILE A 237 -9.61 -7.71 5.69
N PHE A 238 -9.39 -6.46 6.07
CA PHE A 238 -8.70 -5.47 5.25
C PHE A 238 -7.29 -5.22 5.81
N ASN A 239 -6.31 -5.14 4.93
CA ASN A 239 -5.00 -4.65 5.32
C ASN A 239 -5.02 -3.11 5.45
N ARG A 240 -3.94 -2.52 5.96
CA ARG A 240 -3.79 -1.07 6.16
C ARG A 240 -4.05 -0.21 4.91
N LYS A 241 -3.95 -0.78 3.71
CA LYS A 241 -4.20 -0.08 2.43
C LYS A 241 -5.65 -0.23 1.95
N GLY A 242 -6.50 -0.97 2.66
CA GLY A 242 -7.87 -1.25 2.29
C GLY A 242 -8.05 -2.41 1.29
N ASN A 243 -7.02 -3.21 1.07
CA ASN A 243 -7.15 -4.41 0.26
C ASN A 243 -7.73 -5.54 1.11
N VAL A 244 -8.69 -6.28 0.55
CA VAL A 244 -9.25 -7.49 1.18
C VAL A 244 -8.17 -8.59 1.19
N VAL A 245 -7.94 -9.16 2.37
CA VAL A 245 -6.94 -10.20 2.60
C VAL A 245 -7.48 -11.37 3.43
N THR A 246 -8.79 -11.53 3.47
CA THR A 246 -9.51 -12.54 4.28
C THR A 246 -8.96 -13.95 4.06
N GLU A 247 -8.70 -14.33 2.81
CA GLU A 247 -8.18 -15.66 2.46
C GLU A 247 -6.78 -15.94 2.99
N GLN A 248 -6.02 -14.91 3.38
CA GLN A 248 -4.68 -15.06 3.95
C GLN A 248 -4.72 -15.47 5.44
N TYR A 249 -5.87 -15.29 6.09
CA TYR A 249 -6.06 -15.42 7.53
C TYR A 249 -7.29 -16.26 7.90
N PRO A 250 -7.44 -17.52 7.40
CA PRO A 250 -8.61 -18.35 7.70
C PRO A 250 -8.74 -18.67 9.20
N ASP A 251 -7.63 -18.85 9.90
CA ASP A 251 -7.59 -19.04 11.35
C ASP A 251 -8.08 -17.80 12.13
N VAL A 252 -7.78 -16.60 11.67
CA VAL A 252 -8.32 -15.37 12.27
C VAL A 252 -9.82 -15.23 12.00
N VAL A 253 -10.30 -15.65 10.82
CA VAL A 253 -11.73 -15.73 10.53
C VAL A 253 -12.44 -16.63 11.54
N ASP A 254 -11.87 -17.81 11.80
CA ASP A 254 -12.42 -18.74 12.77
C ASP A 254 -12.38 -18.16 14.20
N MET A 255 -11.26 -17.55 14.62
CA MET A 255 -11.15 -16.88 15.93
C MET A 255 -12.25 -15.83 16.14
N VAL A 256 -12.46 -14.92 15.18
CA VAL A 256 -13.43 -13.84 15.37
C VAL A 256 -14.87 -14.29 15.28
N LYS A 257 -15.16 -15.45 14.67
CA LYS A 257 -16.49 -16.04 14.66
C LYS A 257 -16.91 -16.57 16.03
N GLU A 258 -15.95 -16.93 16.87
CA GLU A 258 -16.21 -17.36 18.25
C GLU A 258 -16.50 -16.21 19.23
N PHE A 259 -16.32 -14.94 18.82
CA PHE A 259 -16.63 -13.81 19.69
C PHE A 259 -18.14 -13.67 19.91
N ASN A 260 -18.52 -13.26 21.12
CA ASN A 260 -19.94 -13.07 21.48
C ASN A 260 -20.62 -11.97 20.65
N ALA A 261 -19.90 -10.88 20.34
CA ALA A 261 -20.41 -9.84 19.46
C ALA A 261 -20.49 -10.36 18.01
N HIS A 262 -21.66 -10.17 17.37
CA HIS A 262 -21.89 -10.66 16.00
C HIS A 262 -21.72 -9.56 14.95
N GLN A 263 -21.70 -8.29 15.35
CA GLN A 263 -21.60 -7.15 14.43
C GLN A 263 -20.60 -6.15 14.97
N PHE A 264 -19.42 -6.09 14.32
CA PHE A 264 -18.38 -5.15 14.71
C PHE A 264 -17.41 -4.82 13.57
N ILE A 265 -16.75 -3.70 13.71
CA ILE A 265 -15.53 -3.34 13.00
C ILE A 265 -14.47 -3.00 14.02
N ILE A 266 -13.41 -3.79 14.06
CA ILE A 266 -12.28 -3.61 14.95
C ILE A 266 -11.03 -3.20 14.19
N ASP A 267 -10.21 -2.38 14.84
CA ASP A 267 -8.86 -2.04 14.41
C ASP A 267 -7.88 -2.84 15.28
N THR A 268 -7.07 -3.66 14.64
CA THR A 268 -6.24 -4.65 15.35
C THR A 268 -4.87 -4.77 14.70
N GLU A 269 -3.87 -5.17 15.47
CA GLU A 269 -2.62 -5.67 14.94
C GLU A 269 -2.69 -7.21 14.89
N ILE A 270 -2.33 -7.81 13.73
CA ILE A 270 -2.07 -9.24 13.62
C ILE A 270 -0.56 -9.41 13.68
N TYR A 271 -0.09 -10.18 14.66
CA TYR A 271 1.32 -10.39 14.89
C TYR A 271 1.65 -11.89 14.99
N PRO A 272 2.86 -12.32 14.57
CA PRO A 272 3.25 -13.72 14.64
C PRO A 272 3.57 -14.11 16.08
N ILE A 273 3.29 -15.37 16.41
CA ILE A 273 3.62 -15.94 17.72
C ILE A 273 4.48 -17.20 17.58
N ASP A 274 5.31 -17.46 18.60
CA ASP A 274 6.07 -18.70 18.73
C ASP A 274 5.20 -19.83 19.31
N SER A 275 5.76 -21.01 19.44
CA SER A 275 5.09 -22.21 20.02
C SER A 275 4.66 -22.05 21.49
N ARG A 276 5.12 -20.99 22.16
CA ARG A 276 4.75 -20.65 23.55
C ARG A 276 3.77 -19.48 23.61
N GLY A 277 3.25 -19.00 22.46
CA GLY A 277 2.33 -17.88 22.37
C GLY A 277 2.99 -16.51 22.55
N ARG A 278 4.33 -16.41 22.53
CA ARG A 278 5.04 -15.12 22.65
C ARG A 278 5.23 -14.48 21.28
N PRO A 279 5.32 -13.14 21.21
CA PRO A 279 5.62 -12.44 19.96
C PRO A 279 6.86 -13.02 19.26
N ALA A 280 6.74 -13.26 17.96
CA ALA A 280 7.80 -13.76 17.10
C ALA A 280 8.22 -12.68 16.08
N GLU A 281 9.25 -12.94 15.28
CA GLU A 281 9.79 -11.98 14.32
C GLU A 281 8.78 -11.61 13.23
N HIS A 282 8.56 -10.32 13.02
CA HIS A 282 7.66 -9.76 12.00
C HIS A 282 7.85 -10.36 10.60
N LYS A 283 9.10 -10.67 10.22
CA LYS A 283 9.40 -11.26 8.90
C LYS A 283 8.64 -12.57 8.62
N MET A 284 8.19 -13.29 9.66
CA MET A 284 7.40 -14.51 9.50
C MET A 284 6.05 -14.25 8.80
N LEU A 285 5.47 -13.04 8.96
CA LEU A 285 4.22 -12.67 8.30
C LEU A 285 4.31 -12.67 6.77
N ALA A 286 5.51 -12.53 6.20
CA ALA A 286 5.71 -12.65 4.75
C ALA A 286 5.23 -14.00 4.20
N LYS A 287 5.33 -15.08 5.00
CA LYS A 287 4.81 -16.41 4.64
C LYS A 287 3.29 -16.40 4.47
N ARG A 288 2.57 -15.65 5.33
CA ARG A 288 1.10 -15.50 5.22
C ARG A 288 0.69 -14.76 3.95
N VAL A 289 1.41 -13.71 3.62
CA VAL A 289 1.07 -12.82 2.50
C VAL A 289 1.33 -13.50 1.15
N HIS A 290 2.46 -14.21 1.03
CA HIS A 290 2.94 -14.70 -0.27
C HIS A 290 2.67 -16.19 -0.54
N SER A 291 2.29 -16.98 0.48
CA SER A 291 2.03 -18.41 0.29
C SER A 291 0.76 -18.66 -0.54
N LYS A 292 0.85 -19.60 -1.49
CA LYS A 292 -0.29 -20.15 -2.21
C LYS A 292 -1.04 -21.18 -1.38
N ASP A 293 -0.33 -21.96 -0.56
CA ASP A 293 -0.92 -22.92 0.39
C ASP A 293 -1.22 -22.22 1.72
N LYS A 294 -2.48 -21.85 1.91
CA LYS A 294 -2.94 -21.14 3.10
C LYS A 294 -2.89 -22.00 4.35
N ALA A 295 -3.21 -23.31 4.24
CA ALA A 295 -3.17 -24.24 5.37
C ALA A 295 -1.73 -24.45 5.87
N MET A 296 -0.76 -24.54 4.98
CA MET A 296 0.65 -24.58 5.33
C MET A 296 1.10 -23.27 5.97
N ALA A 297 0.71 -22.13 5.41
CA ALA A 297 1.06 -20.81 5.93
C ALA A 297 0.54 -20.60 7.37
N VAL A 298 -0.66 -21.08 7.69
CA VAL A 298 -1.21 -21.05 9.06
C VAL A 298 -0.32 -21.83 10.02
N ARG A 299 0.13 -23.03 9.65
CA ARG A 299 0.99 -23.85 10.51
C ARG A 299 2.40 -23.27 10.69
N GLU A 300 2.98 -22.70 9.62
CA GLU A 300 4.34 -22.16 9.65
C GLU A 300 4.46 -20.78 10.30
N CYS A 301 3.36 -20.03 10.34
CA CYS A 301 3.31 -18.71 10.94
C CYS A 301 2.00 -18.55 11.74
N PRO A 302 1.89 -19.17 12.91
CA PRO A 302 0.75 -18.92 13.80
C PRO A 302 0.74 -17.44 14.21
N VAL A 303 -0.46 -16.88 14.33
CA VAL A 303 -0.66 -15.46 14.63
C VAL A 303 -1.62 -15.26 15.79
N ASN A 304 -1.55 -14.11 16.43
CA ASN A 304 -2.53 -13.64 17.39
C ASN A 304 -3.00 -12.23 17.04
N LEU A 305 -4.09 -11.80 17.68
CA LEU A 305 -4.68 -10.47 17.56
C LEU A 305 -4.27 -9.59 18.73
N ALA A 306 -4.17 -8.29 18.47
CA ALA A 306 -4.13 -7.24 19.49
C ALA A 306 -5.17 -6.18 19.12
N ILE A 307 -6.39 -6.34 19.59
CA ILE A 307 -7.50 -5.42 19.35
C ILE A 307 -7.25 -4.16 20.19
N PHE A 308 -7.17 -3.00 19.56
CA PHE A 308 -6.86 -1.73 20.22
C PHE A 308 -7.88 -0.62 19.94
N ASP A 309 -8.86 -0.84 19.06
CA ASP A 309 -9.94 0.13 18.82
C ASP A 309 -11.18 -0.57 18.25
N VAL A 310 -12.36 0.04 18.46
CA VAL A 310 -13.65 -0.41 17.93
C VAL A 310 -14.28 0.73 17.14
N LEU A 311 -14.56 0.50 15.86
CA LEU A 311 -15.04 1.51 14.93
C LEU A 311 -16.54 1.39 14.64
N TYR A 312 -17.10 0.22 14.90
CA TYR A 312 -18.53 -0.10 14.81
C TYR A 312 -18.85 -1.24 15.77
N TYR A 313 -19.96 -1.18 16.45
CA TYR A 313 -20.37 -2.21 17.40
C TYR A 313 -21.89 -2.30 17.49
N MET A 314 -22.48 -3.49 17.20
CA MET A 314 -23.89 -3.80 17.35
C MET A 314 -24.81 -2.65 16.86
N GLU A 315 -24.73 -2.35 15.55
CA GLU A 315 -25.51 -1.30 14.86
C GLU A 315 -25.08 0.15 15.18
N GLU A 316 -24.13 0.38 16.10
CA GLU A 316 -23.68 1.72 16.47
C GLU A 316 -22.32 2.08 15.85
N PRO A 317 -22.23 3.16 15.04
CA PRO A 317 -20.95 3.72 14.58
C PRO A 317 -20.19 4.37 15.74
N MET A 318 -18.89 4.01 15.88
CA MET A 318 -18.06 4.45 16.99
C MET A 318 -17.04 5.54 16.62
N ILE A 319 -16.82 5.80 15.33
CA ILE A 319 -15.72 6.68 14.86
C ILE A 319 -15.79 8.11 15.42
N ASP A 320 -16.98 8.65 15.66
CA ASP A 320 -17.18 9.99 16.21
C ASP A 320 -17.19 10.01 17.75
N LYS A 321 -17.20 8.84 18.40
CA LYS A 321 -17.14 8.75 19.87
C LYS A 321 -15.72 8.99 20.37
N PRO A 322 -15.55 9.55 21.57
CA PRO A 322 -14.23 9.66 22.22
C PRO A 322 -13.55 8.28 22.35
N TYR A 323 -12.21 8.24 22.26
CA TYR A 323 -11.46 6.98 22.38
C TYR A 323 -11.77 6.24 23.71
N LYS A 324 -11.98 6.96 24.80
CA LYS A 324 -12.41 6.36 26.09
C LYS A 324 -13.67 5.49 25.93
N THR A 325 -14.63 5.96 25.16
CA THR A 325 -15.88 5.21 24.90
C THR A 325 -15.59 3.97 24.05
N ARG A 326 -14.82 4.13 22.97
CA ARG A 326 -14.46 3.02 22.09
C ARG A 326 -13.63 1.96 22.79
N LEU A 327 -12.72 2.38 23.67
CA LEU A 327 -11.91 1.50 24.50
C LEU A 327 -12.78 0.62 25.44
N GLY A 328 -13.87 1.16 25.96
CA GLY A 328 -14.81 0.39 26.78
C GLY A 328 -15.40 -0.81 26.04
N TYR A 329 -15.65 -0.67 24.73
CA TYR A 329 -16.11 -1.79 23.91
C TYR A 329 -15.00 -2.79 23.52
N VAL A 330 -13.72 -2.42 23.64
CA VAL A 330 -12.62 -3.39 23.50
C VAL A 330 -12.71 -4.44 24.62
N GLU A 331 -13.25 -4.09 25.78
CA GLU A 331 -13.41 -5.01 26.92
C GLU A 331 -14.45 -6.11 26.68
N ASP A 332 -15.30 -5.98 25.66
CA ASP A 332 -16.28 -7.01 25.28
C ASP A 332 -15.65 -8.17 24.47
N PHE A 333 -14.43 -8.00 23.99
CA PHE A 333 -13.69 -9.05 23.29
C PHE A 333 -12.88 -9.94 24.28
N PRO A 334 -12.53 -11.19 23.94
CA PRO A 334 -11.72 -12.04 24.82
C PRO A 334 -10.38 -11.39 25.16
N SER A 335 -9.97 -11.51 26.42
CA SER A 335 -8.80 -10.81 26.98
C SER A 335 -7.48 -11.13 26.26
N GLU A 336 -7.36 -12.36 25.76
CA GLU A 336 -6.18 -12.86 25.00
C GLU A 336 -6.00 -12.21 23.63
N TYR A 337 -7.05 -11.53 23.12
CA TYR A 337 -7.02 -10.83 21.83
C TYR A 337 -7.02 -9.30 21.97
N ARG A 338 -7.04 -8.78 23.21
CA ARG A 338 -6.94 -7.35 23.45
C ARG A 338 -5.49 -6.90 23.45
N ALA A 339 -5.23 -5.68 23.01
CA ALA A 339 -3.91 -5.10 23.18
C ALA A 339 -3.59 -4.96 24.66
N ILE A 340 -2.40 -5.37 25.06
CA ILE A 340 -1.87 -5.11 26.42
C ILE A 340 -1.79 -3.61 26.59
N SER A 341 -2.32 -3.10 27.70
CA SER A 341 -2.46 -1.67 27.91
C SER A 341 -2.33 -1.25 29.36
N TRP A 342 -2.09 0.04 29.55
CA TRP A 342 -2.00 0.71 30.86
C TRP A 342 -2.79 2.02 30.81
N ASP A 343 -3.43 2.35 31.91
CA ASP A 343 -4.11 3.64 32.09
C ASP A 343 -3.17 4.72 32.66
N ASN A 344 -3.72 5.91 32.96
CA ASN A 344 -2.97 7.07 33.48
C ASN A 344 -2.25 6.83 34.83
N ASN A 345 -2.51 5.71 35.52
CA ASN A 345 -1.86 5.40 36.78
C ASN A 345 -0.42 4.91 36.60
N HIS A 346 -0.06 4.57 35.38
CA HIS A 346 1.30 4.15 35.01
C HIS A 346 2.00 5.27 34.23
N SER A 347 3.25 5.54 34.56
CA SER A 347 4.03 6.45 33.73
C SER A 347 4.30 5.84 32.36
N ILE A 348 4.32 6.67 31.32
CA ILE A 348 4.61 6.22 29.94
C ILE A 348 5.96 5.51 29.88
N GLU A 349 6.95 6.01 30.61
CA GLU A 349 8.28 5.44 30.68
C GLU A 349 8.28 4.03 31.32
N ALA A 350 7.50 3.83 32.40
CA ALA A 350 7.35 2.51 33.00
C ALA A 350 6.69 1.53 32.03
N ALA A 351 5.60 1.93 31.37
CA ALA A 351 4.91 1.12 30.35
C ALA A 351 5.86 0.79 29.17
N TYR A 352 6.64 1.76 28.71
CA TYR A 352 7.64 1.58 27.67
C TYR A 352 8.70 0.55 28.05
N ASN A 353 9.31 0.69 29.25
CA ASN A 353 10.32 -0.24 29.73
C ASN A 353 9.80 -1.67 29.88
N ILE A 354 8.56 -1.82 30.35
CA ILE A 354 7.89 -3.12 30.45
C ILE A 354 7.67 -3.69 29.03
N ALA A 355 7.14 -2.91 28.10
CA ALA A 355 6.92 -3.35 26.72
C ALA A 355 8.22 -3.85 26.06
N ILE A 356 9.31 -3.09 26.17
CA ILE A 356 10.63 -3.48 25.64
C ILE A 356 11.14 -4.76 26.30
N SER A 357 11.02 -4.89 27.63
CA SER A 357 11.48 -6.09 28.35
C SER A 357 10.73 -7.36 27.95
N LEU A 358 9.49 -7.22 27.49
CA LEU A 358 8.66 -8.30 26.98
C LEU A 358 8.88 -8.58 25.47
N GLY A 359 9.78 -7.84 24.80
CA GLY A 359 10.12 -8.04 23.40
C GLY A 359 9.22 -7.32 22.39
N TYR A 360 8.41 -6.35 22.83
CA TYR A 360 7.59 -5.53 21.94
C TYR A 360 8.37 -4.33 21.37
N GLU A 361 7.85 -3.71 20.29
CA GLU A 361 8.53 -2.59 19.60
C GLU A 361 8.51 -1.27 20.40
N GLY A 362 7.68 -1.17 21.44
CA GLY A 362 7.50 0.04 22.26
C GLY A 362 6.05 0.21 22.70
N VAL A 363 5.59 1.46 22.76
CA VAL A 363 4.20 1.77 23.16
C VAL A 363 3.54 2.78 22.23
N MET A 364 2.21 2.75 22.23
CA MET A 364 1.32 3.71 21.60
C MET A 364 0.62 4.52 22.68
N ILE A 365 0.66 5.85 22.58
CA ILE A 365 0.03 6.78 23.52
C ILE A 365 -1.15 7.42 22.80
N LYS A 366 -2.34 7.31 23.37
CA LYS A 366 -3.59 7.77 22.74
C LYS A 366 -4.34 8.72 23.67
N ASP A 367 -4.79 9.84 23.15
CA ASP A 367 -5.67 10.77 23.87
C ASP A 367 -7.08 10.18 23.95
N LYS A 368 -7.55 9.97 25.21
CA LYS A 368 -8.86 9.36 25.49
C LYS A 368 -10.06 10.22 25.10
N THR A 369 -9.85 11.52 24.89
CA THR A 369 -10.93 12.48 24.63
C THR A 369 -11.28 12.65 23.16
N THR A 370 -10.47 12.12 22.25
CA THR A 370 -10.58 12.38 20.81
C THR A 370 -11.34 11.30 20.05
N SER A 371 -12.03 11.72 18.98
CA SER A 371 -12.65 10.84 18.02
C SER A 371 -11.60 10.18 17.10
N TYR A 372 -12.03 9.27 16.23
CA TYR A 372 -11.15 8.61 15.27
C TYR A 372 -10.88 9.51 14.05
N ASP A 373 -9.65 9.97 13.90
CA ASP A 373 -9.20 10.83 12.80
C ASP A 373 -9.01 10.05 11.49
N VAL A 374 -10.11 9.72 10.82
CA VAL A 374 -10.11 8.88 9.61
C VAL A 374 -9.08 9.34 8.58
N GLY A 375 -8.15 8.45 8.21
CA GLY A 375 -7.14 8.66 7.17
C GLY A 375 -6.07 9.71 7.46
N LYS A 376 -6.07 10.33 8.64
CA LYS A 376 -5.13 11.40 9.00
C LYS A 376 -3.97 10.90 9.84
N ARG A 377 -2.85 11.62 9.77
CA ARG A 377 -1.77 11.49 10.74
C ARG A 377 -2.09 12.39 11.94
N SER A 378 -2.61 11.77 12.98
CA SER A 378 -3.09 12.49 14.18
C SER A 378 -1.96 12.86 15.14
N SER A 379 -2.09 14.00 15.80
CA SER A 379 -1.26 14.38 16.93
C SER A 379 -1.77 13.84 18.28
N THR A 380 -2.94 13.20 18.27
CA THR A 380 -3.58 12.61 19.45
C THR A 380 -3.24 11.13 19.64
N ILE A 381 -2.53 10.55 18.65
CA ILE A 381 -1.96 9.20 18.72
C ILE A 381 -0.46 9.30 18.46
N LEU A 382 0.33 8.88 19.44
CA LEU A 382 1.77 8.99 19.42
C LEU A 382 2.39 7.60 19.55
N LYS A 383 3.50 7.38 18.86
CA LYS A 383 4.28 6.14 18.98
C LYS A 383 5.61 6.43 19.65
N HIS A 384 5.90 5.70 20.72
CA HIS A 384 7.17 5.73 21.41
C HIS A 384 7.88 4.38 21.24
N LYS A 385 9.03 4.42 20.59
CA LYS A 385 9.86 3.26 20.30
C LYS A 385 11.34 3.62 20.45
N PRO A 386 12.24 2.63 20.58
CA PRO A 386 13.68 2.88 20.67
C PRO A 386 14.16 3.83 19.58
N ALA A 387 15.08 4.68 19.90
CA ALA A 387 15.80 5.45 18.91
C ALA A 387 16.42 4.49 17.89
N LYS A 388 16.40 4.88 16.62
CA LYS A 388 17.10 4.11 15.62
C LYS A 388 18.59 4.13 15.94
N ILE A 389 19.26 3.01 15.77
CA ILE A 389 20.71 2.94 15.88
C ILE A 389 21.29 3.52 14.60
N GLU A 390 22.15 4.50 14.73
CA GLU A 390 22.95 5.05 13.63
C GLU A 390 24.21 4.19 13.48
N LEU A 391 24.45 3.73 12.26
CA LEU A 391 25.60 2.90 11.93
C LEU A 391 26.36 3.49 10.74
N ASP A 392 27.67 3.62 10.91
CA ASP A 392 28.57 3.87 9.80
C ASP A 392 28.84 2.56 9.07
N VAL A 393 28.44 2.51 7.80
CA VAL A 393 28.59 1.34 6.93
C VAL A 393 29.31 1.72 5.65
N VAL A 394 30.04 0.78 5.08
CA VAL A 394 30.72 0.98 3.79
C VAL A 394 29.87 0.41 2.65
N ILE A 395 29.82 1.12 1.53
CA ILE A 395 29.20 0.62 0.31
C ILE A 395 30.18 -0.35 -0.37
N THR A 396 29.76 -1.60 -0.54
CA THR A 396 30.54 -2.66 -1.21
C THR A 396 29.95 -3.13 -2.51
N SER A 397 28.67 -2.87 -2.77
CA SER A 397 28.04 -3.17 -4.07
C SER A 397 26.94 -2.18 -4.40
N ALA A 398 26.56 -2.09 -5.68
CA ALA A 398 25.36 -1.36 -6.10
C ALA A 398 24.76 -1.92 -7.38
N LYS A 399 23.44 -1.62 -7.53
CA LYS A 399 22.68 -1.85 -8.76
C LYS A 399 22.05 -0.55 -9.22
N TYR A 400 21.89 -0.39 -10.51
CA TYR A 400 21.15 0.74 -11.07
C TYR A 400 19.72 0.78 -10.53
N GLY A 401 19.20 1.98 -10.36
CA GLY A 401 17.83 2.21 -10.02
C GLY A 401 16.90 1.89 -11.19
N GLN A 402 15.60 1.97 -10.91
CA GLN A 402 14.55 1.82 -11.91
C GLN A 402 13.82 3.16 -12.10
N GLY A 403 13.22 3.36 -13.24
CA GLY A 403 12.45 4.56 -13.50
C GLY A 403 13.32 5.78 -13.70
N LYS A 404 12.96 6.87 -13.09
CA LYS A 404 13.73 8.15 -13.14
C LYS A 404 15.17 8.03 -12.63
N ARG A 405 15.53 6.89 -12.06
CA ARG A 405 16.84 6.61 -11.45
C ARG A 405 17.63 5.56 -12.23
N SER A 406 17.26 5.28 -13.49
CA SER A 406 17.97 4.28 -14.34
C SER A 406 19.42 4.63 -14.61
N ASP A 407 19.79 5.91 -14.57
CA ASP A 407 21.14 6.40 -14.87
C ASP A 407 22.03 6.51 -13.62
N VAL A 408 21.46 6.26 -12.46
CA VAL A 408 22.15 6.33 -11.15
C VAL A 408 21.96 5.02 -10.39
N PHE A 409 22.89 4.72 -9.48
CA PHE A 409 22.68 3.59 -8.57
C PHE A 409 21.50 3.87 -7.65
N GLY A 410 20.57 2.91 -7.55
CA GLY A 410 19.34 3.02 -6.77
C GLY A 410 19.28 2.06 -5.57
N SER A 411 20.20 1.10 -5.50
CA SER A 411 20.34 0.16 -4.38
C SER A 411 21.81 -0.10 -4.12
N PHE A 412 22.23 0.01 -2.86
CA PHE A 412 23.61 -0.12 -2.40
C PHE A 412 23.71 -1.28 -1.42
N GLY A 413 24.55 -2.26 -1.69
CA GLY A 413 24.95 -3.28 -0.70
C GLY A 413 25.90 -2.66 0.31
N ILE A 414 25.62 -2.90 1.58
CA ILE A 414 26.31 -2.28 2.71
C ILE A 414 26.98 -3.32 3.60
N SER A 415 28.17 -3.01 4.06
CA SER A 415 29.00 -3.90 4.85
C SER A 415 29.56 -3.18 6.07
N VAL A 416 29.87 -3.94 7.11
CA VAL A 416 30.59 -3.48 8.31
C VAL A 416 31.94 -4.15 8.42
N ASN A 417 32.90 -3.46 8.99
CA ASN A 417 34.21 -4.03 9.29
C ASN A 417 34.08 -5.01 10.47
N ASN A 418 34.53 -6.24 10.29
CA ASN A 418 34.49 -7.29 11.32
C ASN A 418 35.64 -7.21 12.37
N GLY A 419 36.42 -6.14 12.37
CA GLY A 419 37.55 -5.95 13.28
C GLY A 419 38.86 -6.64 12.85
N HIS A 420 38.83 -7.44 11.76
CA HIS A 420 40.00 -8.14 11.21
C HIS A 420 40.39 -7.63 9.82
N GLY A 421 39.94 -6.43 9.45
CA GLY A 421 40.21 -5.82 8.15
C GLY A 421 39.36 -6.39 7.01
N GLN A 422 38.37 -7.24 7.30
CA GLN A 422 37.41 -7.77 6.33
C GLN A 422 36.08 -7.08 6.52
N PHE A 423 35.33 -6.97 5.42
CA PHE A 423 33.98 -6.39 5.39
C PHE A 423 32.94 -7.50 5.23
N THR A 424 31.96 -7.51 6.14
CA THR A 424 30.83 -8.44 6.12
C THR A 424 29.59 -7.70 5.66
N GLU A 425 28.95 -8.17 4.57
CA GLU A 425 27.71 -7.61 4.07
C GLU A 425 26.59 -7.83 5.09
N ILE A 426 25.88 -6.75 5.44
CA ILE A 426 24.80 -6.76 6.42
C ILE A 426 23.42 -6.48 5.78
N GLY A 427 23.39 -6.11 4.51
CA GLY A 427 22.15 -5.85 3.79
C GLY A 427 22.31 -4.86 2.66
N SER A 428 21.19 -4.24 2.26
CA SER A 428 21.18 -3.21 1.22
C SER A 428 20.31 -2.03 1.59
N VAL A 429 20.65 -0.84 1.09
CA VAL A 429 19.90 0.39 1.26
C VAL A 429 19.58 1.03 -0.09
N GLY A 430 18.34 1.51 -0.28
CA GLY A 430 17.90 2.15 -1.54
C GLY A 430 17.01 3.37 -1.31
N SER A 431 16.86 3.81 -0.04
CA SER A 431 16.05 4.97 0.34
C SER A 431 16.83 5.88 1.29
N GLY A 432 16.37 7.12 1.44
CA GLY A 432 17.03 8.12 2.28
C GLY A 432 17.95 9.08 1.53
N PHE A 433 18.21 8.83 0.24
CA PHE A 433 19.05 9.68 -0.61
C PHE A 433 18.20 10.66 -1.44
N SER A 434 18.65 11.90 -1.57
CA SER A 434 18.15 12.81 -2.59
C SER A 434 18.63 12.41 -3.99
N ASP A 435 18.00 12.92 -5.04
CA ASP A 435 18.45 12.66 -6.42
C ASP A 435 19.89 13.20 -6.64
N THR A 436 20.26 14.29 -5.97
CA THR A 436 21.63 14.84 -5.98
C THR A 436 22.63 13.89 -5.32
N ASP A 437 22.28 13.32 -4.16
CA ASP A 437 23.13 12.36 -3.45
C ASP A 437 23.37 11.10 -4.31
N LEU A 438 22.33 10.60 -4.96
CA LEU A 438 22.44 9.44 -5.85
C LEU A 438 23.37 9.70 -7.04
N MET A 439 23.32 10.91 -7.64
CA MET A 439 24.21 11.30 -8.74
C MET A 439 25.68 11.37 -8.26
N LEU A 440 25.93 11.98 -7.10
CA LEU A 440 27.27 12.07 -6.50
C LEU A 440 27.81 10.69 -6.15
N LEU A 441 27.04 9.88 -5.42
CA LEU A 441 27.42 8.52 -5.06
C LEU A 441 27.70 7.66 -6.29
N THR A 442 26.86 7.76 -7.34
CA THR A 442 27.08 7.01 -8.60
C THR A 442 28.38 7.42 -9.25
N THR A 443 28.70 8.71 -9.26
CA THR A 443 29.93 9.23 -9.86
C THR A 443 31.17 8.78 -9.10
N GLU A 444 31.14 8.85 -7.77
CA GLU A 444 32.27 8.42 -6.94
C GLU A 444 32.47 6.91 -6.95
N LEU A 445 31.38 6.12 -6.87
CA LEU A 445 31.45 4.67 -6.87
C LEU A 445 31.94 4.12 -8.22
N LYS A 446 31.58 4.73 -9.35
CA LYS A 446 32.10 4.35 -10.68
C LYS A 446 33.64 4.45 -10.80
N ARG A 447 34.28 5.27 -9.98
CA ARG A 447 35.75 5.44 -9.96
C ARG A 447 36.48 4.32 -9.21
N ILE A 448 35.77 3.57 -8.40
CA ILE A 448 36.32 2.55 -7.50
C ILE A 448 35.72 1.16 -7.75
N VAL A 449 35.16 0.94 -8.93
CA VAL A 449 34.65 -0.37 -9.34
C VAL A 449 35.81 -1.38 -9.34
N ASP A 450 35.60 -2.50 -8.67
CA ASP A 450 36.52 -3.63 -8.60
C ASP A 450 36.06 -4.74 -9.57
N VAL A 451 34.81 -5.16 -9.46
CA VAL A 451 34.22 -6.22 -10.29
C VAL A 451 32.80 -5.83 -10.72
N TYR A 452 32.40 -6.27 -11.91
CA TYR A 452 31.00 -6.21 -12.39
C TYR A 452 30.55 -7.60 -12.80
N ASP A 453 29.54 -8.12 -12.09
CA ASP A 453 28.94 -9.41 -12.39
C ASP A 453 27.43 -9.40 -12.12
N ASN A 454 26.66 -10.24 -12.80
CA ASN A 454 25.24 -10.46 -12.56
C ASN A 454 24.42 -9.16 -12.34
N ASN A 455 24.70 -8.10 -13.13
CA ASN A 455 24.05 -6.80 -13.02
C ASN A 455 24.35 -6.04 -11.71
N THR A 456 25.41 -6.41 -11.00
CA THR A 456 25.87 -5.81 -9.75
C THR A 456 27.28 -5.28 -9.91
N PHE A 457 27.50 -4.03 -9.49
CA PHE A 457 28.82 -3.44 -9.40
C PHE A 457 29.36 -3.70 -7.99
N HIS A 458 30.56 -4.22 -7.89
CA HIS A 458 31.27 -4.39 -6.64
C HIS A 458 32.37 -3.35 -6.53
N PHE A 459 32.60 -2.81 -5.36
CA PHE A 459 33.49 -1.70 -5.12
C PHE A 459 34.55 -2.02 -4.07
N LEU A 460 35.69 -1.40 -4.21
CA LEU A 460 36.65 -1.29 -3.10
C LEU A 460 35.95 -0.53 -1.95
N PRO A 461 36.03 -1.01 -0.69
CA PRO A 461 35.32 -0.46 0.46
C PRO A 461 35.93 0.88 0.92
N ARG A 462 35.53 1.97 0.27
CA ARG A 462 36.08 3.32 0.48
C ARG A 462 35.02 4.38 0.78
N VAL A 463 33.77 4.14 0.40
CA VAL A 463 32.68 5.10 0.60
C VAL A 463 31.87 4.67 1.82
N VAL A 464 31.91 5.48 2.87
CA VAL A 464 31.14 5.29 4.10
C VAL A 464 29.89 6.13 4.06
N ILE A 465 28.78 5.55 4.48
CA ILE A 465 27.51 6.24 4.69
C ILE A 465 26.97 5.91 6.08
N GLU A 466 26.26 6.86 6.67
CA GLU A 466 25.50 6.65 7.88
C GLU A 466 24.10 6.13 7.53
N ILE A 467 23.66 5.08 8.20
CA ILE A 467 22.30 4.51 8.07
C ILE A 467 21.60 4.50 9.43
N THR A 468 20.27 4.57 9.39
CA THR A 468 19.42 4.57 10.60
C THR A 468 18.33 3.49 10.53
#